data_884d980996b89b47a156c0a284148cac
#
_entry.id   884d980996b89b47a156c0a284148cac
#
_cell.length_a   1.000
_cell.length_b   1.000
_cell.length_c   1.000
_cell.angle_alpha   90.00
_cell.angle_beta   90.00
_cell.angle_gamma   90.00
#
_symmetry.space_group_name_H-M   'P 1'
#
loop_
_entity.id
_entity.type
_entity.pdbx_description
1 polymer ?
#
loop_
_entity_poly.entity_id
_entity_poly.type
_entity_poly.pdbx_seq_one_letter_code
_entity_poly.pdbx_strand_id
1 'polypeptide(L)'
;KLLTWEDVIASNYKETVANPASGDVQIWEITNKSGGWFHPVHIHLVDFKMLTRNGKPVFSYEQGPKDVTFVGENETIRAIMRFGTAGDPTTDGRYMIHCHNLPHEDHDMMTQFRVGNDVDRDPAYGPDDPQNANCNDPINADPAGASPA
;
A
#
# COMPACT_ATOMS: atom_id res chain seq x y z
N LYS A 1 -7.20 -0.39 15.23
CA LYS A 1 -8.31 -0.96 14.48
C LYS A 1 -7.73 -1.44 13.16
N LEU A 2 -7.95 -2.70 12.81
CA LEU A 2 -7.67 -3.17 11.47
C LEU A 2 -8.73 -2.57 10.54
N LEU A 3 -8.29 -1.87 9.50
CA LEU A 3 -9.16 -1.41 8.43
C LEU A 3 -9.35 -2.55 7.43
N THR A 4 -10.57 -2.68 6.94
CA THR A 4 -10.88 -3.56 5.81
C THR A 4 -10.87 -2.76 4.51
N TRP A 5 -10.90 -3.45 3.37
CA TRP A 5 -11.09 -2.81 2.07
C TRP A 5 -12.37 -1.97 2.04
N GLU A 6 -13.44 -2.52 2.60
CA GLU A 6 -14.74 -1.86 2.68
C GLU A 6 -14.68 -0.57 3.51
N ASP A 7 -13.91 -0.54 4.60
CA ASP A 7 -13.71 0.67 5.40
C ASP A 7 -13.03 1.77 4.56
N VAL A 8 -12.01 1.40 3.76
CA VAL A 8 -11.28 2.34 2.92
C VAL A 8 -12.15 2.88 1.79
N ILE A 9 -12.88 2.02 1.08
CA ILE A 9 -13.82 2.41 0.02
C ILE A 9 -14.92 3.30 0.60
N ALA A 10 -15.53 2.92 1.73
CA ALA A 10 -16.59 3.70 2.38
C ALA A 10 -16.11 5.11 2.83
N SER A 11 -14.82 5.26 3.10
CA SER A 11 -14.21 6.57 3.40
C SER A 11 -13.93 7.42 2.16
N ASN A 12 -14.25 6.94 0.98
CA ASN A 12 -13.83 7.50 -0.31
C ASN A 12 -12.31 7.64 -0.41
N TYR A 13 -11.60 6.57 -0.02
CA TYR A 13 -10.12 6.46 -0.04
C TYR A 13 -9.39 7.51 0.83
N LYS A 14 -10.07 8.10 1.82
CA LYS A 14 -9.44 9.04 2.77
C LYS A 14 -8.72 8.32 3.91
N GLU A 15 -9.18 7.13 4.26
CA GLU A 15 -8.56 6.31 5.30
C GLU A 15 -7.29 5.61 4.77
N THR A 16 -6.33 5.42 5.65
CA THR A 16 -5.10 4.68 5.37
C THR A 16 -4.98 3.49 6.31
N VAL A 17 -4.54 2.34 5.79
CA VAL A 17 -4.38 1.11 6.59
C VAL A 17 -3.22 1.19 7.58
N ALA A 18 -2.24 2.06 7.32
CA ALA A 18 -1.09 2.31 8.19
C ALA A 18 -0.52 3.71 7.97
N ASN A 19 0.19 4.23 8.97
CA ASN A 19 0.83 5.54 8.94
C ASN A 19 2.23 5.47 9.58
N PRO A 20 3.22 4.76 8.98
CA PRO A 20 4.59 4.80 9.46
C PRO A 20 5.19 6.19 9.33
N ALA A 21 6.08 6.56 10.25
CA ALA A 21 6.93 7.71 10.07
C ALA A 21 8.03 7.42 9.02
N SER A 22 8.53 8.48 8.38
CA SER A 22 9.68 8.34 7.47
C SER A 22 10.88 7.75 8.22
N GLY A 23 11.45 6.67 7.69
CA GLY A 23 12.55 5.91 8.29
C GLY A 23 12.13 4.78 9.24
N ASP A 24 10.85 4.66 9.58
CA ASP A 24 10.36 3.55 10.42
C ASP A 24 10.68 2.19 9.82
N VAL A 25 10.99 1.25 10.71
CA VAL A 25 11.07 -0.17 10.37
C VAL A 25 9.90 -0.88 11.05
N GLN A 26 9.02 -1.49 10.26
CA GLN A 26 7.84 -2.18 10.77
C GLN A 26 7.79 -3.63 10.29
N ILE A 27 7.09 -4.45 11.06
CA ILE A 27 6.69 -5.80 10.63
C ILE A 27 5.19 -5.76 10.38
N TRP A 28 4.82 -6.03 9.13
CA TRP A 28 3.41 -6.16 8.76
C TRP A 28 3.02 -7.63 8.73
N GLU A 29 1.81 -7.88 9.21
CA GLU A 29 1.15 -9.17 9.13
C GLU A 29 -0.03 -9.04 8.17
N ILE A 30 -0.01 -9.85 7.12
CA ILE A 30 -1.02 -9.82 6.05
C ILE A 30 -1.66 -11.19 6.00
N THR A 31 -2.99 -11.21 6.16
CA THR A 31 -3.78 -12.46 6.15
C THR A 31 -4.78 -12.43 5.01
N ASN A 32 -4.76 -13.46 4.19
CA ASN A 32 -5.78 -13.68 3.17
C ASN A 32 -6.94 -14.52 3.75
N LYS A 33 -8.13 -13.94 3.74
CA LYS A 33 -9.39 -14.61 4.15
C LYS A 33 -10.46 -14.56 3.05
N SER A 34 -10.05 -14.39 1.80
CA SER A 34 -10.97 -14.20 0.68
C SER A 34 -11.77 -15.46 0.27
N GLY A 35 -11.43 -16.63 0.81
CA GLY A 35 -12.20 -17.86 0.59
C GLY A 35 -11.99 -18.49 -0.79
N GLY A 36 -10.77 -18.83 -1.16
CA GLY A 36 -10.53 -19.70 -2.31
C GLY A 36 -9.58 -19.16 -3.38
N TRP A 37 -8.89 -18.06 -3.12
CA TRP A 37 -7.94 -17.51 -4.07
C TRP A 37 -6.64 -17.04 -3.40
N PHE A 38 -5.55 -17.03 -4.14
CA PHE A 38 -4.31 -16.39 -3.71
C PHE A 38 -4.23 -14.97 -4.28
N HIS A 39 -3.52 -14.11 -3.58
CA HIS A 39 -3.31 -12.72 -4.01
C HIS A 39 -1.82 -12.38 -4.02
N PRO A 40 -1.24 -12.02 -5.18
CA PRO A 40 0.06 -11.37 -5.23
C PRO A 40 -0.08 -9.97 -4.62
N VAL A 41 0.43 -9.77 -3.41
CA VAL A 41 0.37 -8.49 -2.72
C VAL A 41 1.61 -7.68 -3.07
N HIS A 42 1.39 -6.50 -3.66
CA HIS A 42 2.41 -5.50 -3.94
C HIS A 42 2.29 -4.33 -2.95
N ILE A 43 3.42 -3.89 -2.44
CA ILE A 43 3.52 -2.76 -1.52
C ILE A 43 4.43 -1.72 -2.14
N HIS A 44 3.89 -0.56 -2.48
CA HIS A 44 4.63 0.54 -3.06
C HIS A 44 5.69 1.08 -2.09
N LEU A 45 6.69 1.79 -2.61
CA LEU A 45 7.80 2.43 -1.90
C LEU A 45 8.85 1.47 -1.36
N VAL A 46 8.47 0.29 -0.88
CA VAL A 46 9.35 -0.54 -0.04
C VAL A 46 9.75 -1.84 -0.70
N ASP A 47 11.01 -2.22 -0.49
CA ASP A 47 11.42 -3.61 -0.55
C ASP A 47 11.26 -4.22 0.83
N PHE A 48 10.58 -5.35 0.91
CA PHE A 48 10.38 -6.06 2.16
C PHE A 48 11.10 -7.41 2.16
N LYS A 49 11.39 -7.89 3.37
CA LYS A 49 11.92 -9.23 3.58
C LYS A 49 10.87 -10.08 4.28
N MET A 50 10.55 -11.21 3.67
CA MET A 50 9.65 -12.20 4.26
C MET A 50 10.28 -12.83 5.52
N LEU A 51 9.51 -12.88 6.60
CA LEU A 51 9.93 -13.49 7.87
C LEU A 51 9.29 -14.86 8.06
N THR A 52 7.99 -14.97 7.89
CA THR A 52 7.25 -16.24 8.09
C THR A 52 6.05 -16.36 7.16
N ARG A 53 5.67 -17.61 6.90
CA ARG A 53 4.38 -18.04 6.33
C ARG A 53 3.68 -18.96 7.32
N ASN A 54 2.47 -18.62 7.77
CA ASN A 54 1.73 -19.37 8.79
C ASN A 54 2.59 -19.75 10.01
N GLY A 55 3.44 -18.80 10.46
CA GLY A 55 4.37 -19.00 11.56
C GLY A 55 5.58 -19.91 11.26
N LYS A 56 5.72 -20.41 10.03
CA LYS A 56 6.85 -21.25 9.60
C LYS A 56 7.88 -20.43 8.83
N PRO A 57 9.15 -20.89 8.76
CA PRO A 57 10.14 -20.26 7.89
C PRO A 57 9.67 -20.17 6.45
N VAL A 58 10.07 -19.09 5.76
CA VAL A 58 9.80 -18.90 4.33
C VAL A 58 10.57 -19.88 3.47
N PHE A 59 10.13 -20.07 2.25
CA PHE A 59 10.83 -20.90 1.27
C PHE A 59 12.20 -20.28 0.90
N SER A 60 13.15 -21.10 0.48
CA SER A 60 14.51 -20.63 0.15
C SER A 60 14.52 -19.56 -0.95
N TYR A 61 13.62 -19.63 -1.92
CA TYR A 61 13.50 -18.66 -3.00
C TYR A 61 12.84 -17.33 -2.55
N GLU A 62 12.32 -17.25 -1.34
CA GLU A 62 11.70 -16.04 -0.78
C GLU A 62 12.62 -15.26 0.15
N GLN A 63 13.86 -15.72 0.38
CA GLN A 63 14.76 -15.12 1.37
C GLN A 63 15.37 -13.77 0.93
N GLY A 64 15.32 -13.46 -0.38
CA GLY A 64 15.75 -12.16 -0.90
C GLY A 64 14.74 -11.05 -0.67
N PRO A 65 15.12 -9.79 -0.93
CA PRO A 65 14.19 -8.67 -0.97
C PRO A 65 13.07 -8.91 -1.98
N LYS A 66 11.87 -8.43 -1.66
CA LYS A 66 10.66 -8.54 -2.47
C LYS A 66 9.91 -7.21 -2.44
N ASP A 67 9.26 -6.90 -3.53
CA ASP A 67 8.24 -5.86 -3.64
C ASP A 67 6.83 -6.46 -3.84
N VAL A 68 6.79 -7.73 -4.27
CA VAL A 68 5.57 -8.53 -4.43
C VAL A 68 5.74 -9.89 -3.77
N THR A 69 4.72 -10.39 -3.09
CA THR A 69 4.65 -11.77 -2.64
C THR A 69 3.22 -12.29 -2.72
N PHE A 70 3.04 -13.56 -3.08
CA PHE A 70 1.71 -14.15 -3.01
C PHE A 70 1.33 -14.49 -1.57
N VAL A 71 0.04 -14.34 -1.27
CA VAL A 71 -0.57 -14.79 -0.02
C VAL A 71 -1.65 -15.80 -0.39
N GLY A 72 -1.47 -17.06 -0.04
CA GLY A 72 -2.38 -18.14 -0.36
C GLY A 72 -3.68 -18.04 0.42
N GLU A 73 -4.64 -18.89 0.09
CA GLU A 73 -5.91 -18.98 0.81
C GLU A 73 -5.67 -19.34 2.29
N ASN A 74 -6.33 -18.61 3.20
CA ASN A 74 -6.20 -18.77 4.65
C ASN A 74 -4.75 -18.69 5.16
N GLU A 75 -3.88 -18.03 4.41
CA GLU A 75 -2.48 -17.84 4.76
C GLU A 75 -2.25 -16.51 5.44
N THR A 76 -1.33 -16.52 6.40
CA THR A 76 -0.81 -15.33 7.05
C THR A 76 0.69 -15.25 6.80
N ILE A 77 1.14 -14.13 6.26
CA ILE A 77 2.56 -13.81 6.09
C ILE A 77 2.98 -12.71 7.06
N ARG A 78 4.26 -12.70 7.42
CA ARG A 78 4.89 -11.58 8.12
C ARG A 78 6.09 -11.12 7.32
N ALA A 79 6.15 -9.82 7.09
CA ALA A 79 7.22 -9.17 6.33
C ALA A 79 7.76 -7.96 7.09
N ILE A 80 9.07 -7.77 7.06
CA ILE A 80 9.74 -6.60 7.63
C ILE A 80 10.14 -5.65 6.51
N MET A 81 9.90 -4.35 6.70
CA MET A 81 10.20 -3.31 5.72
C MET A 81 10.58 -1.99 6.40
N ARG A 82 11.31 -1.16 5.65
CA ARG A 82 11.66 0.20 6.06
C ARG A 82 10.93 1.19 5.16
N PHE A 83 10.30 2.19 5.75
CA PHE A 83 9.54 3.23 5.06
C PHE A 83 10.40 4.50 4.86
N GLY A 84 11.10 4.56 3.74
CA GLY A 84 11.97 5.69 3.43
C GLY A 84 13.20 5.81 4.33
N THR A 85 13.75 7.00 4.39
CA THR A 85 14.94 7.35 5.20
C THR A 85 14.54 8.36 6.27
N ALA A 86 14.98 8.14 7.52
CA ALA A 86 14.67 9.04 8.62
C ALA A 86 15.16 10.48 8.32
N GLY A 87 14.24 11.43 8.43
CA GLY A 87 14.52 12.84 8.17
C GLY A 87 14.54 13.24 6.68
N ASP A 88 14.23 12.31 5.78
CA ASP A 88 14.09 12.61 4.36
C ASP A 88 12.59 12.76 4.01
N PRO A 89 12.10 14.00 3.83
CA PRO A 89 10.69 14.25 3.52
C PRO A 89 10.35 13.90 2.06
N THR A 90 11.31 13.52 1.22
CA THR A 90 11.02 13.16 -0.18
C THR A 90 10.21 11.87 -0.29
N THR A 91 10.20 11.05 0.78
CA THR A 91 9.41 9.83 0.87
C THR A 91 8.09 10.01 1.63
N ASP A 92 7.79 11.21 2.14
CA ASP A 92 6.51 11.49 2.75
C ASP A 92 5.42 11.53 1.68
N GLY A 93 4.29 10.87 1.95
CA GLY A 93 3.18 10.83 0.99
C GLY A 93 2.28 9.61 1.15
N ARG A 94 1.40 9.41 0.17
CA ARG A 94 0.48 8.28 0.09
C ARG A 94 0.98 7.26 -0.92
N TYR A 95 0.89 6.02 -0.55
CA TYR A 95 1.34 4.88 -1.33
C TYR A 95 0.29 3.79 -1.36
N MET A 96 0.29 3.02 -2.43
CA MET A 96 -0.68 1.95 -2.60
C MET A 96 -0.15 0.62 -2.07
N ILE A 97 -1.06 -0.19 -1.57
CA ILE A 97 -0.90 -1.62 -1.38
C ILE A 97 -2.07 -2.29 -2.11
N HIS A 98 -1.77 -3.22 -3.00
CA HIS A 98 -2.80 -3.83 -3.84
C HIS A 98 -2.46 -5.27 -4.22
N CYS A 99 -3.49 -5.97 -4.69
CA CYS A 99 -3.31 -7.24 -5.36
C CYS A 99 -2.77 -7.00 -6.78
N HIS A 100 -1.68 -7.66 -7.15
CA HIS A 100 -1.10 -7.54 -8.49
C HIS A 100 -1.67 -8.56 -9.49
N ASN A 101 -2.83 -9.14 -9.19
CA ASN A 101 -3.66 -9.83 -10.15
C ASN A 101 -4.60 -8.81 -10.78
N LEU A 102 -4.39 -8.47 -12.05
CA LEU A 102 -5.08 -7.37 -12.72
C LEU A 102 -6.61 -7.43 -12.62
N PRO A 103 -7.29 -8.58 -12.82
CA PRO A 103 -8.73 -8.65 -12.59
C PRO A 103 -9.17 -8.30 -11.17
N HIS A 104 -8.35 -8.59 -10.16
CA HIS A 104 -8.67 -8.22 -8.78
C HIS A 104 -8.38 -6.75 -8.50
N GLU A 105 -7.28 -6.24 -9.04
CA GLU A 105 -6.89 -4.84 -8.97
C GLU A 105 -7.95 -3.94 -9.61
N ASP A 106 -8.42 -4.31 -10.82
CA ASP A 106 -9.49 -3.61 -11.56
C ASP A 106 -10.84 -3.62 -10.82
N HIS A 107 -11.03 -4.55 -9.86
CA HIS A 107 -12.19 -4.62 -8.97
C HIS A 107 -11.87 -4.07 -7.56
N ASP A 108 -11.09 -3.01 -7.47
CA ASP A 108 -10.79 -2.27 -6.25
C ASP A 108 -10.05 -3.06 -5.15
N MET A 109 -9.34 -4.16 -5.49
CA MET A 109 -8.50 -4.85 -4.51
C MET A 109 -7.22 -4.07 -4.25
N MET A 110 -7.40 -2.86 -3.75
CA MET A 110 -6.41 -1.81 -3.60
C MET A 110 -6.75 -0.92 -2.41
N THR A 111 -5.74 -0.56 -1.64
CA THR A 111 -5.87 0.42 -0.57
C THR A 111 -4.57 1.22 -0.46
N GLN A 112 -4.54 2.15 0.48
CA GLN A 112 -3.39 3.04 0.64
C GLN A 112 -2.86 3.04 2.07
N PHE A 113 -1.58 3.33 2.20
CA PHE A 113 -0.94 3.71 3.44
C PHE A 113 -0.25 5.06 3.26
N ARG A 114 0.08 5.70 4.36
CA ARG A 114 0.75 6.99 4.37
C ARG A 114 2.10 6.87 5.07
N VAL A 115 3.11 7.55 4.55
CA VAL A 115 4.41 7.70 5.20
C VAL A 115 4.62 9.16 5.58
N GLY A 116 5.14 9.39 6.79
CA GLY A 116 5.49 10.72 7.27
C GLY A 116 4.29 11.62 7.58
N ASN A 117 4.49 12.93 7.48
CA ASN A 117 3.55 13.94 7.91
C ASN A 117 2.80 14.62 6.76
N ASP A 118 3.36 14.64 5.57
CA ASP A 118 2.73 15.26 4.40
C ASP A 118 1.84 14.24 3.69
N VAL A 119 0.55 14.37 3.92
CA VAL A 119 -0.46 13.41 3.47
C VAL A 119 -0.97 13.66 2.06
N ASP A 120 -0.79 14.86 1.57
CA ASP A 120 -1.39 15.32 0.32
C ASP A 120 -0.34 15.44 -0.79
N ARG A 121 0.90 15.08 -0.48
CA ARG A 121 2.02 15.14 -1.42
C ARG A 121 2.10 13.86 -2.25
N ASP A 122 2.14 14.01 -3.56
CA ASP A 122 2.50 12.92 -4.46
C ASP A 122 4.02 12.73 -4.46
N PRO A 123 4.55 11.57 -4.03
CA PRO A 123 5.99 11.34 -4.02
C PRO A 123 6.64 11.28 -5.41
N ALA A 124 5.85 11.12 -6.48
CA ALA A 124 6.36 11.20 -7.84
C ALA A 124 6.87 12.59 -8.23
N TYR A 125 6.43 13.61 -7.49
CA TYR A 125 6.85 15.00 -7.71
C TYR A 125 7.73 15.49 -6.56
N GLY A 126 8.72 16.31 -6.85
CA GLY A 126 9.59 16.91 -5.83
C GLY A 126 8.82 17.79 -4.84
N PRO A 127 9.42 18.13 -3.67
CA PRO A 127 8.76 18.93 -2.63
C PRO A 127 8.28 20.29 -3.11
N ASP A 128 8.94 20.84 -4.11
CA ASP A 128 8.67 22.17 -4.65
C ASP A 128 7.89 22.12 -5.98
N ASP A 129 7.43 20.94 -6.40
CA ASP A 129 6.65 20.80 -7.64
C ASP A 129 5.26 21.41 -7.47
N PRO A 130 4.85 22.32 -8.37
CA PRO A 130 3.51 22.93 -8.30
C PRO A 130 2.35 21.91 -8.35
N GLN A 131 2.58 20.70 -8.88
CA GLN A 131 1.57 19.65 -8.93
C GLN A 131 1.36 18.99 -7.55
N ASN A 132 2.30 19.13 -6.62
CA ASN A 132 2.11 18.76 -5.22
C ASN A 132 1.31 19.79 -4.42
N ALA A 133 1.10 20.97 -4.98
CA ALA A 133 0.32 22.01 -4.35
C ALA A 133 -1.17 21.72 -4.54
N ASN A 134 -1.74 20.92 -3.65
CA ASN A 134 -3.19 20.80 -3.53
C ASN A 134 -3.87 19.69 -4.35
N CYS A 135 -4.10 18.55 -3.74
CA CYS A 135 -5.11 17.59 -4.18
C CYS A 135 -6.54 18.18 -4.17
N ASN A 136 -6.72 19.42 -3.72
CA ASN A 136 -7.94 20.20 -3.82
C ASN A 136 -7.96 21.15 -5.03
N ASP A 137 -6.96 21.07 -5.91
CA ASP A 137 -6.96 21.86 -7.13
C ASP A 137 -8.10 21.38 -8.04
N PRO A 138 -8.96 22.25 -8.53
CA PRO A 138 -10.06 21.90 -9.42
C PRO A 138 -9.63 21.22 -10.73
N ILE A 139 -8.34 21.19 -11.07
CA ILE A 139 -7.80 20.39 -12.19
C ILE A 139 -7.86 18.88 -11.91
N ASN A 140 -7.80 18.49 -10.63
CA ASN A 140 -7.95 17.08 -10.17
C ASN A 140 -9.38 16.78 -9.68
N ALA A 141 -10.29 17.73 -9.75
CA ALA A 141 -11.70 17.44 -9.58
C ALA A 141 -12.14 16.61 -10.79
N ASP A 142 -12.50 15.36 -10.52
CA ASP A 142 -13.13 14.47 -11.50
C ASP A 142 -14.16 15.28 -12.30
N PRO A 143 -14.04 15.40 -13.64
CA PRO A 143 -15.01 16.14 -14.41
C PRO A 143 -16.36 15.45 -14.19
N ALA A 144 -17.20 16.09 -13.38
CA ALA A 144 -18.52 15.60 -13.04
C ALA A 144 -19.24 15.15 -14.33
N GLY A 145 -19.32 13.83 -14.56
CA GLY A 145 -20.12 13.29 -15.61
C GLY A 145 -19.55 12.21 -16.51
N ALA A 146 -18.38 11.65 -16.28
CA ALA A 146 -17.97 10.45 -16.99
C ALA A 146 -18.56 9.21 -16.32
N SER A 147 -19.83 8.92 -16.59
CA SER A 147 -20.38 7.57 -16.38
C SER A 147 -19.65 6.62 -17.31
N PRO A 148 -19.17 5.47 -16.82
CA PRO A 148 -18.64 4.42 -17.69
C PRO A 148 -19.76 3.91 -18.59
N ALA A 149 -19.48 3.79 -19.86
CA ALA A 149 -20.33 3.15 -20.85
C ALA A 149 -20.29 1.62 -20.70
#